data_5e97023258fd2ddc5397856128f7b8b0
#
_entry.id   5e97023258fd2ddc5397856128f7b8b0
#
_cell.length_a   1.000
_cell.length_b   1.000
_cell.length_c   1.000
_cell.angle_alpha   90.00
_cell.angle_beta   90.00
_cell.angle_gamma   90.00
#
_symmetry.space_group_name_H-M   'P 1'
#
loop_
_entity.id
_entity.type
_entity.pdbx_description
1 polymer ?
#
loop_
_entity_poly.entity_id
_entity_poly.type
_entity_poly.pdbx_seq_one_letter_code
_entity_poly.pdbx_strand_id
1 'polypeptide(L)'
;IPVPPLNSDAYVETAQYGSLADVKYGYTHTLIEIIETAQAHPGKPIIWFLDEFNRGSQAVQSELMNLVLQRQINSLILPDEVKLVIAENPDETMAGFENADYGVVAGDAAIKDRTVRLVMKVDVADWLAWAATEDKTKQRPNIHEMIQRYLQEDTTQLYPAERGDDLNPTPRAWQRVSDNLYELLTL
;
A
#
# COMPACT_ATOMS: atom_id res chain seq x y z
N ILE A 1 18.18 -3.44 -8.60
CA ILE A 1 19.44 -2.67 -8.51
C ILE A 1 20.52 -3.48 -9.16
N PRO A 2 21.26 -2.96 -10.15
CA PRO A 2 22.37 -3.65 -10.77
C PRO A 2 23.45 -3.93 -9.70
N VAL A 3 23.89 -5.17 -9.62
CA VAL A 3 24.99 -5.56 -8.73
C VAL A 3 26.25 -5.61 -9.58
N PRO A 4 27.27 -4.79 -9.29
CA PRO A 4 28.51 -4.84 -10.05
C PRO A 4 29.15 -6.23 -9.94
N PRO A 5 29.82 -6.70 -11.01
CA PRO A 5 30.46 -8.01 -11.00
C PRO A 5 31.60 -8.03 -9.97
N LEU A 6 31.59 -9.02 -9.09
CA LEU A 6 32.58 -9.20 -8.04
C LEU A 6 33.74 -10.14 -8.47
N ASN A 7 33.58 -10.82 -9.62
CA ASN A 7 34.53 -11.86 -10.08
C ASN A 7 34.86 -11.70 -11.57
N SER A 8 35.98 -12.25 -11.99
CA SER A 8 36.45 -12.30 -13.41
C SER A 8 35.46 -12.95 -14.37
N ASP A 9 34.57 -13.83 -13.85
CA ASP A 9 33.58 -14.56 -14.64
C ASP A 9 32.37 -13.69 -15.08
N ALA A 10 32.38 -12.42 -14.67
CA ALA A 10 31.34 -11.46 -15.01
C ALA A 10 31.69 -10.61 -16.24
N TYR A 11 32.68 -11.03 -17.02
CA TYR A 11 33.02 -10.37 -18.31
C TYR A 11 32.72 -11.31 -19.46
N VAL A 12 32.10 -10.76 -20.49
CA VAL A 12 31.79 -11.47 -21.74
C VAL A 12 32.66 -10.86 -22.86
N GLU A 13 33.46 -11.69 -23.50
CA GLU A 13 34.24 -11.30 -24.68
C GLU A 13 33.33 -11.18 -25.91
N THR A 14 33.38 -10.04 -26.55
CA THR A 14 32.64 -9.78 -27.79
C THR A 14 33.59 -9.50 -28.92
N ALA A 15 33.29 -10.00 -30.11
CA ALA A 15 34.16 -9.86 -31.30
C ALA A 15 34.30 -8.38 -31.76
N GLN A 16 33.32 -7.54 -31.45
CA GLN A 16 33.25 -6.16 -31.93
C GLN A 16 33.62 -5.12 -30.86
N TYR A 17 33.33 -5.42 -29.61
CA TYR A 17 33.44 -4.45 -28.50
C TYR A 17 34.44 -4.87 -27.41
N GLY A 18 35.15 -5.99 -27.59
CA GLY A 18 36.09 -6.51 -26.59
C GLY A 18 35.37 -7.08 -25.34
N SER A 19 36.04 -6.99 -24.22
CA SER A 19 35.54 -7.48 -22.93
C SER A 19 34.55 -6.51 -22.31
N LEU A 20 33.29 -6.94 -22.19
CA LEU A 20 32.21 -6.17 -21.57
C LEU A 20 31.83 -6.80 -20.23
N ALA A 21 31.61 -5.96 -19.22
CA ALA A 21 31.10 -6.41 -17.94
C ALA A 21 29.64 -6.85 -18.06
N ASP A 22 29.35 -8.11 -17.69
CA ASP A 22 27.99 -8.62 -17.59
C ASP A 22 27.44 -8.30 -16.19
N VAL A 23 26.53 -7.33 -16.14
CA VAL A 23 25.92 -6.88 -14.89
C VAL A 23 24.72 -7.76 -14.57
N LYS A 24 24.79 -8.55 -13.52
CA LYS A 24 23.67 -9.33 -13.00
C LYS A 24 22.86 -8.50 -12.00
N TYR A 25 21.55 -8.66 -12.06
CA TYR A 25 20.64 -8.01 -11.13
C TYR A 25 20.35 -8.93 -9.95
N GLY A 26 20.44 -8.39 -8.74
CA GLY A 26 19.92 -9.03 -7.55
C GLY A 26 18.43 -8.73 -7.39
N TYR A 27 17.66 -9.74 -7.01
CA TYR A 27 16.23 -9.61 -6.75
C TYR A 27 15.96 -9.73 -5.24
N THR A 28 14.92 -9.06 -4.77
CA THR A 28 14.50 -9.17 -3.37
C THR A 28 13.95 -10.57 -3.10
N HIS A 29 14.09 -11.04 -1.87
CA HIS A 29 13.55 -12.33 -1.46
C HIS A 29 12.05 -12.45 -1.72
N THR A 30 11.30 -11.40 -1.39
CA THR A 30 9.85 -11.33 -1.66
C THR A 30 9.50 -11.57 -3.13
N LEU A 31 10.26 -10.99 -4.07
CA LEU A 31 10.02 -11.23 -5.50
C LEU A 31 10.28 -12.68 -5.88
N ILE A 32 11.32 -13.29 -5.32
CA ILE A 32 11.63 -14.71 -5.54
C ILE A 32 10.49 -15.58 -5.02
N GLU A 33 10.00 -15.34 -3.80
CA GLU A 33 8.87 -16.06 -3.21
C GLU A 33 7.59 -15.94 -4.04
N ILE A 34 7.31 -14.75 -4.60
CA ILE A 34 6.16 -14.53 -5.50
C ILE A 34 6.27 -15.42 -6.74
N ILE A 35 7.45 -15.48 -7.36
CA ILE A 35 7.70 -16.28 -8.54
C ILE A 35 7.58 -17.78 -8.24
N GLU A 36 8.20 -18.24 -7.16
CA GLU A 36 8.12 -19.63 -6.71
C GLU A 36 6.67 -20.03 -6.40
N THR A 37 5.92 -19.15 -5.75
CA THR A 37 4.49 -19.35 -5.48
C THR A 37 3.68 -19.46 -6.77
N ALA A 38 3.96 -18.62 -7.77
CA ALA A 38 3.29 -18.67 -9.07
C ALA A 38 3.60 -20.00 -9.79
N GLN A 39 4.83 -20.45 -9.74
CA GLN A 39 5.23 -21.72 -10.34
C GLN A 39 4.60 -22.93 -9.64
N ALA A 40 4.48 -22.86 -8.30
CA ALA A 40 3.87 -23.93 -7.50
C ALA A 40 2.33 -24.00 -7.65
N HIS A 41 1.69 -22.89 -8.06
CA HIS A 41 0.23 -22.78 -8.14
C HIS A 41 -0.21 -22.21 -9.51
N PRO A 42 0.06 -22.89 -10.62
CA PRO A 42 -0.28 -22.39 -11.96
C PRO A 42 -1.79 -22.13 -12.08
N GLY A 43 -2.12 -21.00 -12.68
CA GLY A 43 -3.51 -20.56 -12.89
C GLY A 43 -4.22 -20.01 -11.66
N LYS A 44 -3.58 -19.96 -10.49
CA LYS A 44 -4.14 -19.30 -9.29
C LYS A 44 -3.65 -17.87 -9.19
N PRO A 45 -4.56 -16.89 -8.99
CA PRO A 45 -4.13 -15.50 -8.86
C PRO A 45 -3.33 -15.29 -7.57
N ILE A 46 -2.20 -14.59 -7.71
CA ILE A 46 -1.35 -14.15 -6.60
C ILE A 46 -1.49 -12.63 -6.54
N ILE A 47 -1.92 -12.12 -5.40
CA ILE A 47 -2.05 -10.68 -5.18
C ILE A 47 -0.76 -10.17 -4.57
N TRP A 48 -0.06 -9.31 -5.30
CA TRP A 48 1.05 -8.54 -4.77
C TRP A 48 0.54 -7.16 -4.36
N PHE A 49 0.45 -6.94 -3.07
CA PHE A 49 -0.02 -5.70 -2.48
C PHE A 49 1.16 -4.74 -2.27
N LEU A 50 1.07 -3.55 -2.87
CA LEU A 50 2.04 -2.47 -2.74
C LEU A 50 1.41 -1.33 -1.93
N ASP A 51 1.78 -1.25 -0.66
CA ASP A 51 1.30 -0.21 0.25
C ASP A 51 2.16 1.06 0.18
N GLU A 52 1.54 2.20 0.46
CA GLU A 52 2.20 3.52 0.47
C GLU A 52 2.98 3.83 -0.83
N PHE A 53 2.43 3.41 -1.96
CA PHE A 53 3.10 3.46 -3.26
C PHE A 53 3.62 4.86 -3.62
N ASN A 54 2.90 5.92 -3.28
CA ASN A 54 3.24 7.30 -3.62
C ASN A 54 4.06 8.03 -2.54
N ARG A 55 4.57 7.33 -1.52
CA ARG A 55 5.47 7.90 -0.49
C ARG A 55 6.97 7.75 -0.80
N GLY A 56 7.32 6.92 -1.77
CA GLY A 56 8.71 6.72 -2.17
C GLY A 56 9.33 7.96 -2.84
N SER A 57 10.66 8.04 -2.83
CA SER A 57 11.37 9.04 -3.64
C SER A 57 11.05 8.87 -5.12
N GLN A 58 11.22 9.93 -5.92
CA GLN A 58 10.94 9.89 -7.36
C GLN A 58 11.71 8.79 -8.09
N ALA A 59 12.92 8.45 -7.65
CA ALA A 59 13.69 7.34 -8.19
C ALA A 59 13.01 5.98 -7.95
N VAL A 60 12.51 5.77 -6.72
CA VAL A 60 11.76 4.55 -6.37
C VAL A 60 10.46 4.48 -7.14
N GLN A 61 9.74 5.59 -7.28
CA GLN A 61 8.51 5.63 -8.07
C GLN A 61 8.75 5.30 -9.54
N SER A 62 9.85 5.78 -10.13
CA SER A 62 10.21 5.46 -11.52
C SER A 62 10.49 3.96 -11.72
N GLU A 63 11.14 3.31 -10.77
CA GLU A 63 11.33 1.85 -10.80
C GLU A 63 10.00 1.09 -10.67
N LEU A 64 9.14 1.54 -9.75
CA LEU A 64 7.82 0.96 -9.56
C LEU A 64 6.89 1.21 -10.75
N MET A 65 7.09 2.29 -11.51
CA MET A 65 6.36 2.51 -12.76
C MET A 65 6.58 1.37 -13.75
N ASN A 66 7.82 0.93 -13.95
CA ASN A 66 8.11 -0.18 -14.83
C ASN A 66 7.42 -1.48 -14.37
N LEU A 67 7.39 -1.71 -13.05
CA LEU A 67 6.65 -2.82 -12.47
C LEU A 67 5.16 -2.76 -12.80
N VAL A 68 4.54 -1.60 -12.63
CA VAL A 68 3.08 -1.43 -12.85
C VAL A 68 2.73 -1.43 -14.34
N LEU A 69 3.49 -0.69 -15.17
CA LEU A 69 3.16 -0.50 -16.58
C LEU A 69 3.59 -1.65 -17.46
N GLN A 70 4.74 -2.23 -17.20
CA GLN A 70 5.36 -3.28 -18.02
C GLN A 70 5.31 -4.66 -17.38
N ARG A 71 4.89 -4.75 -16.10
CA ARG A 71 4.92 -5.98 -15.32
C ARG A 71 6.33 -6.59 -15.26
N GLN A 72 7.33 -5.72 -15.17
CA GLN A 72 8.75 -6.09 -15.28
C GLN A 72 9.59 -5.41 -14.21
N ILE A 73 10.52 -6.14 -13.63
CA ILE A 73 11.56 -5.64 -12.73
C ILE A 73 12.91 -6.01 -13.34
N ASN A 74 13.67 -5.00 -13.80
CA ASN A 74 14.88 -5.20 -14.58
C ASN A 74 14.62 -6.08 -15.82
N SER A 75 15.21 -7.25 -15.89
CA SER A 75 15.01 -8.23 -16.98
C SER A 75 13.95 -9.28 -16.69
N LEU A 76 13.35 -9.28 -15.49
CA LEU A 76 12.40 -10.28 -15.06
C LEU A 76 10.98 -9.83 -15.31
N ILE A 77 10.23 -10.59 -16.10
CA ILE A 77 8.81 -10.38 -16.37
C ILE A 77 8.01 -11.16 -15.34
N LEU A 78 7.02 -10.49 -14.72
CA LEU A 78 6.13 -11.13 -13.75
C LEU A 78 5.23 -12.17 -14.42
N PRO A 79 5.02 -13.33 -13.78
CA PRO A 79 4.02 -14.32 -14.23
C PRO A 79 2.62 -13.71 -14.34
N ASP A 80 1.81 -14.22 -15.26
CA ASP A 80 0.44 -13.72 -15.48
C ASP A 80 -0.49 -13.90 -14.28
N GLU A 81 -0.20 -14.87 -13.42
CA GLU A 81 -0.89 -15.11 -12.16
C GLU A 81 -0.77 -13.95 -11.17
N VAL A 82 0.33 -13.20 -11.22
CA VAL A 82 0.59 -12.09 -10.28
C VAL A 82 -0.29 -10.91 -10.65
N LYS A 83 -1.13 -10.46 -9.73
CA LYS A 83 -1.98 -9.27 -9.85
C LYS A 83 -1.48 -8.21 -8.88
N LEU A 84 -1.23 -7.02 -9.38
CA LEU A 84 -0.78 -5.90 -8.57
C LEU A 84 -1.99 -5.18 -7.97
N VAL A 85 -1.98 -4.97 -6.67
CA VAL A 85 -2.92 -4.12 -5.94
C VAL A 85 -2.11 -3.04 -5.26
N ILE A 86 -2.45 -1.79 -5.53
CA ILE A 86 -1.71 -0.62 -5.06
C ILE A 86 -2.58 0.13 -4.06
N ALA A 87 -2.04 0.45 -2.90
CA ALA A 87 -2.63 1.40 -1.98
C ALA A 87 -1.78 2.68 -1.96
N GLU A 88 -2.47 3.81 -2.06
CA GLU A 88 -1.85 5.12 -2.01
C GLU A 88 -2.71 6.11 -1.22
N ASN A 89 -2.08 7.08 -0.61
CA ASN A 89 -2.81 8.20 -0.02
C ASN A 89 -3.25 9.17 -1.12
N PRO A 90 -4.39 9.84 -0.96
CA PRO A 90 -4.82 10.84 -1.92
C PRO A 90 -3.83 12.00 -1.96
N ASP A 91 -3.59 12.53 -3.14
CA ASP A 91 -2.84 13.76 -3.36
C ASP A 91 -3.78 14.97 -3.46
N GLU A 92 -3.23 16.18 -3.35
CA GLU A 92 -3.96 17.44 -3.41
C GLU A 92 -4.70 17.69 -4.74
N THR A 93 -4.36 16.94 -5.79
CA THR A 93 -5.02 17.05 -7.11
C THR A 93 -6.31 16.24 -7.19
N MET A 94 -6.61 15.42 -6.17
CA MET A 94 -7.80 14.60 -6.12
C MET A 94 -8.99 15.38 -5.57
N ALA A 95 -10.13 15.31 -6.28
CA ALA A 95 -11.37 15.97 -5.86
C ALA A 95 -11.80 15.53 -4.45
N GLY A 96 -11.98 16.50 -3.56
CA GLY A 96 -12.32 16.30 -2.15
C GLY A 96 -11.11 16.09 -1.24
N PHE A 97 -9.88 16.24 -1.77
CA PHE A 97 -8.64 16.13 -1.01
C PHE A 97 -7.69 17.33 -1.24
N GLU A 98 -8.21 18.45 -1.73
CA GLU A 98 -7.46 19.66 -2.11
C GLU A 98 -6.65 20.25 -0.95
N ASN A 99 -7.07 20.00 0.29
CA ASN A 99 -6.40 20.45 1.51
C ASN A 99 -5.70 19.30 2.26
N ALA A 100 -5.53 18.16 1.61
CA ALA A 100 -4.92 17.00 2.25
C ALA A 100 -3.40 17.08 2.12
N ASP A 101 -2.70 17.25 3.23
CA ASP A 101 -1.24 17.15 3.31
C ASP A 101 -0.84 15.76 3.84
N TYR A 102 -0.72 14.80 2.95
CA TYR A 102 -0.21 13.47 3.27
C TYR A 102 1.29 13.30 2.98
N GLY A 103 1.95 14.37 2.53
CA GLY A 103 3.37 14.33 2.16
C GLY A 103 3.65 13.34 1.02
N VAL A 104 2.72 13.24 0.07
CA VAL A 104 2.80 12.33 -1.08
C VAL A 104 3.07 13.07 -2.37
N VAL A 105 3.67 12.38 -3.32
CA VAL A 105 3.87 12.91 -4.67
C VAL A 105 2.63 12.62 -5.51
N ALA A 106 2.19 13.62 -6.30
CA ALA A 106 1.06 13.45 -7.23
C ALA A 106 1.31 12.26 -8.16
N GLY A 107 0.32 11.39 -8.27
CA GLY A 107 0.43 10.17 -9.07
C GLY A 107 0.64 10.46 -10.55
N ASP A 108 1.51 9.66 -11.20
CA ASP A 108 1.78 9.77 -12.63
C ASP A 108 0.54 9.44 -13.48
N ALA A 109 0.29 10.26 -14.50
CA ALA A 109 -0.85 10.10 -15.41
C ALA A 109 -0.83 8.73 -16.12
N ALA A 110 0.36 8.21 -16.47
CA ALA A 110 0.46 6.93 -17.14
C ALA A 110 0.05 5.74 -16.27
N ILE A 111 0.26 5.83 -14.96
CA ILE A 111 -0.25 4.84 -13.98
C ILE A 111 -1.77 4.99 -13.88
N LYS A 112 -2.27 6.23 -13.76
CA LYS A 112 -3.71 6.50 -13.66
C LYS A 112 -4.49 5.92 -14.85
N ASP A 113 -3.95 6.01 -16.05
CA ASP A 113 -4.59 5.51 -17.27
C ASP A 113 -4.62 3.97 -17.39
N ARG A 114 -3.72 3.27 -16.69
CA ARG A 114 -3.56 1.81 -16.78
C ARG A 114 -4.05 1.05 -15.56
N THR A 115 -4.58 1.75 -14.56
CA THR A 115 -5.08 1.17 -13.33
C THR A 115 -6.57 1.45 -13.14
N VAL A 116 -7.26 0.50 -12.53
CA VAL A 116 -8.63 0.74 -12.04
C VAL A 116 -8.51 1.39 -10.67
N ARG A 117 -8.97 2.64 -10.55
CA ARG A 117 -8.93 3.38 -9.29
C ARG A 117 -10.21 3.18 -8.49
N LEU A 118 -10.03 2.79 -7.24
CA LEU A 118 -11.09 2.70 -6.24
C LEU A 118 -10.78 3.71 -5.13
N VAL A 119 -11.72 4.62 -4.88
CA VAL A 119 -11.58 5.59 -3.80
C VAL A 119 -12.32 5.07 -2.58
N MET A 120 -11.60 4.75 -1.52
CA MET A 120 -12.19 4.41 -0.23
C MET A 120 -12.69 5.68 0.45
N LYS A 121 -13.99 5.73 0.73
CA LYS A 121 -14.61 6.80 1.52
C LYS A 121 -14.95 6.27 2.90
N VAL A 122 -14.85 7.13 3.90
CA VAL A 122 -15.34 6.81 5.23
C VAL A 122 -16.87 6.83 5.19
N ASP A 123 -17.49 5.69 5.48
CA ASP A 123 -18.93 5.57 5.70
C ASP A 123 -19.18 5.34 7.19
N VAL A 124 -19.94 6.25 7.79
CA VAL A 124 -20.18 6.23 9.24
C VAL A 124 -21.09 5.08 9.64
N ALA A 125 -22.10 4.77 8.82
CA ALA A 125 -23.04 3.68 9.12
C ALA A 125 -22.33 2.32 9.05
N ASP A 126 -21.52 2.09 8.04
CA ASP A 126 -20.72 0.87 7.90
C ASP A 126 -19.70 0.75 9.05
N TRP A 127 -19.07 1.87 9.41
CA TRP A 127 -18.12 1.86 10.54
C TRP A 127 -18.80 1.56 11.87
N LEU A 128 -19.96 2.16 12.15
CA LEU A 128 -20.72 1.89 13.37
C LEU A 128 -21.24 0.44 13.43
N ALA A 129 -21.67 -0.12 12.30
CA ALA A 129 -22.05 -1.51 12.21
C ALA A 129 -20.87 -2.44 12.54
N TRP A 130 -19.70 -2.17 11.96
CA TRP A 130 -18.46 -2.89 12.31
C TRP A 130 -18.07 -2.67 13.78
N ALA A 131 -18.19 -1.44 14.30
CA ALA A 131 -17.85 -1.08 15.68
C ALA A 131 -18.62 -1.92 16.70
N ALA A 132 -19.90 -2.20 16.42
CA ALA A 132 -20.78 -3.00 17.27
C ALA A 132 -20.55 -4.52 17.12
N THR A 133 -19.85 -4.97 16.08
CA THR A 133 -19.58 -6.39 15.88
C THR A 133 -18.60 -6.91 16.94
N GLU A 134 -18.85 -8.10 17.45
CA GLU A 134 -17.99 -8.75 18.42
C GLU A 134 -16.67 -9.23 17.78
N ASP A 135 -15.56 -8.78 18.34
CA ASP A 135 -14.25 -9.38 18.09
C ASP A 135 -14.18 -10.74 18.82
N LYS A 136 -14.26 -11.81 18.06
CA LYS A 136 -14.25 -13.18 18.58
C LYS A 136 -13.00 -13.53 19.39
N THR A 137 -11.89 -12.86 19.12
CA THR A 137 -10.62 -13.07 19.82
C THR A 137 -10.63 -12.38 21.18
N LYS A 138 -11.16 -11.16 21.23
CA LYS A 138 -11.20 -10.32 22.43
C LYS A 138 -12.49 -10.52 23.23
N GLN A 139 -13.51 -11.22 22.67
CA GLN A 139 -14.84 -11.44 23.27
C GLN A 139 -15.51 -10.12 23.74
N ARG A 140 -15.40 -9.10 22.93
CA ARG A 140 -15.96 -7.77 23.18
C ARG A 140 -16.25 -7.07 21.83
N PRO A 141 -17.09 -6.03 21.78
CA PRO A 141 -17.28 -5.22 20.60
C PRO A 141 -15.94 -4.65 20.09
N ASN A 142 -15.83 -4.48 18.77
CA ASN A 142 -14.62 -3.89 18.15
C ASN A 142 -14.31 -2.51 18.73
N ILE A 143 -15.35 -1.74 19.05
CA ILE A 143 -15.25 -0.40 19.63
C ILE A 143 -16.10 -0.32 20.91
N HIS A 144 -15.55 0.33 21.92
CA HIS A 144 -16.23 0.52 23.21
C HIS A 144 -17.56 1.27 23.06
N GLU A 145 -18.61 0.84 23.77
CA GLU A 145 -19.96 1.38 23.64
C GLU A 145 -20.05 2.89 23.84
N MET A 146 -19.27 3.48 24.74
CA MET A 146 -19.25 4.93 24.95
C MET A 146 -18.88 5.69 23.69
N ILE A 147 -17.90 5.19 22.93
CA ILE A 147 -17.49 5.80 21.66
C ILE A 147 -18.57 5.61 20.61
N GLN A 148 -19.17 4.41 20.54
CA GLN A 148 -20.27 4.16 19.60
C GLN A 148 -21.42 5.14 19.83
N ARG A 149 -21.84 5.34 21.09
CA ARG A 149 -22.90 6.30 21.44
C ARG A 149 -22.52 7.71 21.08
N TYR A 150 -21.32 8.15 21.44
CA TYR A 150 -20.84 9.49 21.10
C TYR A 150 -20.89 9.75 19.58
N LEU A 151 -20.42 8.80 18.78
CA LEU A 151 -20.42 8.93 17.32
C LEU A 151 -21.79 8.72 16.67
N GLN A 152 -22.76 8.10 17.35
CA GLN A 152 -24.16 8.07 16.95
C GLN A 152 -24.85 9.41 17.17
N GLU A 153 -24.48 10.14 18.24
CA GLU A 153 -25.02 11.49 18.53
C GLU A 153 -24.42 12.54 17.58
N ASP A 154 -23.12 12.45 17.27
CA ASP A 154 -22.46 13.34 16.32
C ASP A 154 -21.57 12.57 15.35
N THR A 155 -22.16 12.17 14.23
CA THR A 155 -21.49 11.40 13.19
C THR A 155 -20.34 12.14 12.50
N THR A 156 -20.31 13.47 12.57
CA THR A 156 -19.27 14.30 11.95
C THR A 156 -17.91 14.11 12.63
N GLN A 157 -17.89 13.66 13.89
CA GLN A 157 -16.68 13.45 14.67
C GLN A 157 -15.90 12.19 14.28
N LEU A 158 -16.48 11.27 13.51
CA LEU A 158 -15.72 10.10 13.04
C LEU A 158 -14.59 10.52 12.09
N TYR A 159 -14.89 11.44 11.19
CA TYR A 159 -13.96 11.94 10.17
C TYR A 159 -14.40 13.34 9.71
N PRO A 160 -14.01 14.39 10.42
CA PRO A 160 -14.42 15.75 10.09
C PRO A 160 -13.98 16.15 8.68
N ALA A 161 -14.87 16.89 7.98
CA ALA A 161 -14.58 17.41 6.66
C ALA A 161 -13.51 18.52 6.69
N GLU A 162 -13.58 19.37 7.73
CA GLU A 162 -12.56 20.40 7.98
C GLU A 162 -11.51 19.81 8.93
N ARG A 163 -10.26 19.84 8.51
CA ARG A 163 -9.12 19.35 9.29
C ARG A 163 -8.23 20.53 9.62
N GLY A 164 -7.97 20.70 10.90
CA GLY A 164 -6.98 21.66 11.39
C GLY A 164 -5.56 21.10 11.29
N ASP A 165 -4.59 21.94 11.66
CA ASP A 165 -3.17 21.55 11.72
C ASP A 165 -2.85 20.54 12.83
N ASP A 166 -3.79 20.34 13.78
CA ASP A 166 -3.67 19.44 14.90
C ASP A 166 -4.16 18.00 14.60
N LEU A 167 -4.08 17.14 15.62
CA LEU A 167 -4.57 15.75 15.58
C LEU A 167 -6.06 15.70 15.27
N ASN A 168 -6.38 15.25 14.07
CA ASN A 168 -7.78 15.12 13.64
C ASN A 168 -8.33 13.73 13.98
N PRO A 169 -9.61 13.64 14.39
CA PRO A 169 -10.30 12.38 14.56
C PRO A 169 -10.31 11.56 13.27
N THR A 170 -10.02 10.28 13.41
CA THR A 170 -10.08 9.32 12.30
C THR A 170 -10.63 8.00 12.83
N PRO A 171 -11.18 7.12 11.97
CA PRO A 171 -11.60 5.78 12.38
C PRO A 171 -10.52 5.02 13.16
N ARG A 172 -9.26 5.13 12.74
CA ARG A 172 -8.11 4.52 13.43
C ARG A 172 -7.82 5.18 14.80
N ALA A 173 -7.95 6.50 14.89
CA ALA A 173 -7.77 7.20 16.16
C ALA A 173 -8.84 6.78 17.18
N TRP A 174 -10.10 6.68 16.76
CA TRP A 174 -11.19 6.19 17.61
C TRP A 174 -11.00 4.75 18.07
N GLN A 175 -10.45 3.89 17.23
CA GLN A 175 -10.09 2.53 17.63
C GLN A 175 -9.04 2.52 18.74
N ARG A 176 -8.00 3.36 18.66
CA ARG A 176 -6.98 3.50 19.70
C ARG A 176 -7.57 4.01 21.02
N VAL A 177 -8.47 5.00 20.95
CA VAL A 177 -9.17 5.50 22.14
C VAL A 177 -10.02 4.38 22.76
N SER A 178 -10.69 3.59 21.94
CA SER A 178 -11.46 2.43 22.39
C SER A 178 -10.61 1.40 23.11
N ASP A 179 -9.47 1.03 22.54
CA ASP A 179 -8.57 0.05 23.14
C ASP A 179 -8.08 0.54 24.51
N ASN A 180 -7.71 1.83 24.62
CA ASN A 180 -7.34 2.45 25.91
C ASN A 180 -8.49 2.47 26.93
N LEU A 181 -9.73 2.74 26.48
CA LEU A 181 -10.89 2.70 27.38
C LEU A 181 -11.14 1.30 27.93
N TYR A 182 -11.03 0.28 27.11
CA TYR A 182 -11.16 -1.10 27.57
C TYR A 182 -10.09 -1.46 28.61
N GLU A 183 -8.85 -1.02 28.42
CA GLU A 183 -7.78 -1.26 29.39
C GLU A 183 -8.00 -0.53 30.71
N LEU A 184 -8.42 0.73 30.66
CA LEU A 184 -8.66 1.53 31.88
C LEU A 184 -9.86 1.06 32.70
N LEU A 185 -10.88 0.49 32.06
CA LEU A 185 -12.10 0.04 32.76
C LEU A 185 -12.01 -1.42 33.24
N THR A 186 -10.93 -2.13 32.90
CA THR A 186 -10.61 -3.47 33.40
C THR A 186 -9.70 -3.43 34.65
N LEU A 187 -9.21 -2.26 35.01
CA LEU A 187 -8.46 -2.00 36.26
C LEU A 187 -9.40 -1.66 37.42
#